data_f5fee5ab22c55a9bb48451f55bcf0b91
#
_entry.id   f5fee5ab22c55a9bb48451f55bcf0b91
#
_cell.length_a   1.000
_cell.length_b   1.000
_cell.length_c   1.000
_cell.angle_alpha   90.00
_cell.angle_beta   90.00
_cell.angle_gamma   90.00
#
_symmetry.space_group_name_H-M   'P 1'
#
loop_
_entity.id
_entity.type
_entity.pdbx_description
1 polymer ?
#
loop_
_entity_poly.entity_id
_entity_poly.type
_entity_poly.pdbx_seq_one_letter_code
_entity_poly.pdbx_strand_id
1 'polypeptide(L)'
;MDHLDALESQSVYILREAFNRFDRLAMLWSLGKDSNTMVWLAMKAFFGRVPFPAMFCDTGKKFPEMYAFKERYAREWRLDLRVGACPPLETIDPSLPPAARSSARKTEALKGLVAKYGLTAVIAGIRRDEDATRAKERVFSPRGEHAEWDFRDQPPELWDQFKTDFAPGTHVRIHPLLNWTELDIWRYIQREAIPVVDLYFAKGGKRYRSLGDTDITSPVASQARTIAEIIAELERTRTPERAGRAMDHEAEDSFERLRAAGYM
;
A
#
# COMPACT_ATOMS: atom_id res chain seq x y z
N MET A 1 -9.82 7.49 -24.61
CA MET A 1 -9.37 7.23 -23.23
C MET A 1 -9.00 5.75 -23.18
N ASP A 2 -7.74 5.44 -22.95
CA ASP A 2 -7.31 4.06 -22.81
C ASP A 2 -7.61 3.53 -21.40
N HIS A 3 -7.30 2.25 -21.15
CA HIS A 3 -7.57 1.62 -19.86
C HIS A 3 -6.81 2.30 -18.70
N LEU A 4 -5.54 2.66 -18.90
CA LEU A 4 -4.74 3.33 -17.89
C LEU A 4 -5.23 4.77 -17.63
N ASP A 5 -5.72 5.45 -18.66
CA ASP A 5 -6.32 6.80 -18.49
C ASP A 5 -7.59 6.72 -17.63
N ALA A 6 -8.40 5.69 -17.80
CA ALA A 6 -9.61 5.48 -17.01
C ALA A 6 -9.25 5.22 -15.53
N LEU A 7 -8.28 4.35 -15.28
CA LEU A 7 -7.77 4.05 -13.93
C LEU A 7 -7.14 5.29 -13.27
N GLU A 8 -6.33 6.06 -14.00
CA GLU A 8 -5.75 7.32 -13.52
C GLU A 8 -6.85 8.31 -13.14
N SER A 9 -7.82 8.54 -14.04
CA SER A 9 -8.92 9.47 -13.80
C SER A 9 -9.73 9.11 -12.57
N GLN A 10 -10.05 7.83 -12.39
CA GLN A 10 -10.74 7.33 -11.21
C GLN A 10 -9.91 7.56 -9.94
N SER A 11 -8.61 7.22 -9.96
CA SER A 11 -7.72 7.41 -8.80
C SER A 11 -7.56 8.90 -8.44
N VAL A 12 -7.41 9.77 -9.42
CA VAL A 12 -7.36 11.24 -9.24
C VAL A 12 -8.65 11.75 -8.61
N TYR A 13 -9.81 11.29 -9.08
CA TYR A 13 -11.11 11.62 -8.49
C TYR A 13 -11.17 11.19 -7.01
N ILE A 14 -10.81 9.94 -6.70
CA ILE A 14 -10.81 9.41 -5.34
C ILE A 14 -9.90 10.22 -4.41
N LEU A 15 -8.69 10.58 -4.88
CA LEU A 15 -7.73 11.38 -4.11
C LEU A 15 -8.27 12.79 -3.81
N ARG A 16 -8.92 13.43 -4.79
CA ARG A 16 -9.53 14.77 -4.62
C ARG A 16 -10.75 14.72 -3.71
N GLU A 17 -11.58 13.70 -3.84
CA GLU A 17 -12.74 13.49 -2.96
C GLU A 17 -12.28 13.26 -1.51
N ALA A 18 -11.25 12.41 -1.32
CA ALA A 18 -10.66 12.19 -0.01
C ALA A 18 -10.14 13.48 0.63
N PHE A 19 -9.42 14.29 -0.12
CA PHE A 19 -8.88 15.57 0.36
C PHE A 19 -9.97 16.57 0.72
N ASN A 20 -11.08 16.57 -0.04
CA ASN A 20 -12.20 17.48 0.21
C ASN A 20 -13.04 17.06 1.44
N ARG A 21 -13.08 15.76 1.76
CA ARG A 21 -13.96 15.22 2.80
C ARG A 21 -13.29 15.00 4.15
N PHE A 22 -11.97 14.85 4.19
CA PHE A 22 -11.25 14.50 5.41
C PHE A 22 -10.17 15.54 5.74
N ASP A 23 -10.45 16.40 6.74
CA ASP A 23 -9.54 17.48 7.16
C ASP A 23 -8.19 16.96 7.66
N ARG A 24 -8.17 15.77 8.29
CA ARG A 24 -6.97 15.12 8.85
C ARG A 24 -6.65 13.85 8.08
N LEU A 25 -6.23 14.05 6.83
CA LEU A 25 -5.87 13.02 5.87
C LEU A 25 -4.35 12.81 5.84
N ALA A 26 -3.92 11.57 5.69
CA ALA A 26 -2.53 11.21 5.40
C ALA A 26 -2.46 10.07 4.38
N MET A 27 -1.30 9.86 3.78
CA MET A 27 -1.05 8.78 2.83
C MET A 27 0.06 7.87 3.32
N LEU A 28 -0.13 6.54 3.25
CA LEU A 28 0.93 5.58 3.55
C LEU A 28 1.90 5.47 2.37
N TRP A 29 3.18 5.61 2.67
CA TRP A 29 4.26 5.44 1.69
C TRP A 29 5.20 4.33 2.12
N SER A 30 4.95 3.13 1.63
CA SER A 30 5.73 1.92 1.96
C SER A 30 6.99 1.75 1.11
N LEU A 31 7.28 2.65 0.19
CA LEU A 31 8.39 2.66 -0.79
C LEU A 31 8.25 1.57 -1.87
N GLY A 32 7.20 0.79 -1.86
CA GLY A 32 6.87 -0.18 -2.89
C GLY A 32 6.32 0.47 -4.15
N LYS A 33 6.30 -0.27 -5.26
CA LYS A 33 5.82 0.20 -6.57
C LYS A 33 4.42 0.83 -6.51
N ASP A 34 3.50 0.21 -5.76
CA ASP A 34 2.12 0.67 -5.62
C ASP A 34 2.06 2.02 -4.88
N SER A 35 2.77 2.13 -3.76
CA SER A 35 2.81 3.38 -2.99
C SER A 35 3.53 4.51 -3.72
N ASN A 36 4.54 4.21 -4.57
CA ASN A 36 5.18 5.21 -5.43
C ASN A 36 4.22 5.68 -6.53
N THR A 37 3.48 4.76 -7.15
CA THR A 37 2.40 5.09 -8.11
C THR A 37 1.35 5.98 -7.45
N MET A 38 0.97 5.69 -6.21
CA MET A 38 -0.01 6.47 -5.46
C MET A 38 0.49 7.90 -5.17
N VAL A 39 1.77 8.06 -4.77
CA VAL A 39 2.39 9.40 -4.64
C VAL A 39 2.35 10.16 -5.97
N TRP A 40 2.68 9.49 -7.07
CA TRP A 40 2.67 10.08 -8.40
C TRP A 40 1.26 10.56 -8.81
N LEU A 41 0.26 9.72 -8.61
CA LEU A 41 -1.14 10.07 -8.84
C LEU A 41 -1.59 11.24 -7.96
N ALA A 42 -1.15 11.29 -6.70
CA ALA A 42 -1.43 12.42 -5.81
C ALA A 42 -0.78 13.72 -6.34
N MET A 43 0.47 13.67 -6.80
CA MET A 43 1.10 14.82 -7.44
C MET A 43 0.32 15.29 -8.68
N LYS A 44 -0.16 14.37 -9.53
CA LYS A 44 -1.02 14.73 -10.69
C LYS A 44 -2.36 15.32 -10.23
N ALA A 45 -2.99 14.73 -9.21
CA ALA A 45 -4.26 15.22 -8.68
C ALA A 45 -4.17 16.66 -8.15
N PHE A 46 -3.01 17.05 -7.60
CA PHE A 46 -2.80 18.34 -6.91
C PHE A 46 -1.68 19.18 -7.53
N PHE A 47 -1.55 19.12 -8.85
CA PHE A 47 -0.71 20.03 -9.64
C PHE A 47 0.76 20.05 -9.20
N GLY A 48 1.37 18.89 -9.04
CA GLY A 48 2.80 18.69 -8.78
C GLY A 48 3.20 18.64 -7.30
N ARG A 49 2.26 18.59 -6.37
CA ARG A 49 2.53 18.44 -4.92
C ARG A 49 1.54 17.51 -4.24
N VAL A 50 1.95 16.92 -3.14
CA VAL A 50 1.07 16.14 -2.26
C VAL A 50 0.66 17.06 -1.09
N PRO A 51 -0.64 17.40 -0.93
CA PRO A 51 -1.09 18.42 0.03
C PRO A 51 -1.31 17.88 1.46
N PHE A 52 -1.04 16.61 1.70
CA PHE A 52 -1.20 15.93 2.99
C PHE A 52 0.06 15.13 3.35
N PRO A 53 0.31 14.82 4.64
CA PRO A 53 1.49 14.08 5.05
C PRO A 53 1.60 12.70 4.43
N ALA A 54 2.82 12.29 4.06
CA ALA A 54 3.17 10.91 3.76
C ALA A 54 3.66 10.21 5.04
N MET A 55 3.11 9.05 5.36
CA MET A 55 3.43 8.28 6.56
C MET A 55 4.28 7.05 6.21
N PHE A 56 5.40 6.89 6.89
CA PHE A 56 6.25 5.71 6.77
C PHE A 56 6.35 4.99 8.10
N CYS A 57 5.86 3.74 8.16
CA CYS A 57 6.03 2.87 9.32
C CYS A 57 7.37 2.14 9.22
N ASP A 58 8.34 2.57 10.02
CA ASP A 58 9.69 2.02 9.99
C ASP A 58 9.83 0.84 10.96
N THR A 59 10.06 -0.34 10.40
CA THR A 59 10.33 -1.57 11.16
C THR A 59 11.78 -1.70 11.60
N GLY A 60 12.69 -0.83 11.11
CA GLY A 60 14.13 -0.98 11.27
C GLY A 60 14.75 -2.14 10.47
N LYS A 61 13.96 -2.81 9.61
CA LYS A 61 14.35 -4.02 8.89
C LYS A 61 14.20 -3.90 7.37
N LYS A 62 14.16 -2.68 6.83
CA LYS A 62 14.11 -2.48 5.38
C LYS A 62 15.48 -2.70 4.74
N PHE A 63 15.48 -2.99 3.43
CA PHE A 63 16.72 -3.03 2.66
C PHE A 63 17.38 -1.65 2.63
N PRO A 64 18.74 -1.57 2.62
CA PRO A 64 19.46 -0.30 2.51
C PRO A 64 19.04 0.54 1.30
N GLU A 65 18.77 -0.12 0.16
CA GLU A 65 18.29 0.53 -1.07
C GLU A 65 16.94 1.24 -0.88
N MET A 66 16.06 0.68 -0.03
CA MET A 66 14.78 1.31 0.29
C MET A 66 14.97 2.56 1.16
N TYR A 67 15.90 2.54 2.11
CA TYR A 67 16.21 3.74 2.91
C TYR A 67 16.83 4.83 2.03
N ALA A 68 17.77 4.49 1.16
CA ALA A 68 18.37 5.44 0.21
C ALA A 68 17.30 6.04 -0.72
N PHE A 69 16.38 5.21 -1.22
CA PHE A 69 15.25 5.64 -2.03
C PHE A 69 14.35 6.62 -1.26
N LYS A 70 14.02 6.30 -0.01
CA LYS A 70 13.21 7.15 0.86
C LYS A 70 13.82 8.54 1.02
N GLU A 71 15.10 8.61 1.39
CA GLU A 71 15.80 9.88 1.63
C GLU A 71 15.89 10.74 0.36
N ARG A 72 16.12 10.10 -0.78
CA ARG A 72 16.18 10.79 -2.06
C ARG A 72 14.82 11.33 -2.47
N TYR A 73 13.82 10.47 -2.59
CA TYR A 73 12.54 10.84 -3.19
C TYR A 73 11.61 11.59 -2.24
N ALA A 74 11.77 11.47 -0.93
CA ALA A 74 11.07 12.37 0.00
C ALA A 74 11.45 13.83 -0.25
N ARG A 75 12.72 14.11 -0.59
CA ARG A 75 13.21 15.47 -0.93
C ARG A 75 12.80 15.88 -2.36
N GLU A 76 13.02 15.02 -3.35
CA GLU A 76 12.72 15.33 -4.76
C GLU A 76 11.21 15.60 -4.95
N TRP A 77 10.36 14.80 -4.33
CA TRP A 77 8.90 14.95 -4.40
C TRP A 77 8.34 15.92 -3.34
N ARG A 78 9.21 16.53 -2.54
CA ARG A 78 8.86 17.51 -1.49
C ARG A 78 7.75 17.01 -0.57
N LEU A 79 7.85 15.75 -0.13
CA LEU A 79 6.85 15.13 0.75
C LEU A 79 7.00 15.66 2.18
N ASP A 80 5.88 16.01 2.82
CA ASP A 80 5.82 16.12 4.28
C ASP A 80 5.86 14.71 4.88
N LEU A 81 7.08 14.14 4.98
CA LEU A 81 7.28 12.77 5.43
C LEU A 81 7.27 12.68 6.96
N ARG A 82 6.34 11.87 7.49
CA ARG A 82 6.26 11.53 8.90
C ARG A 82 6.66 10.07 9.09
N VAL A 83 7.65 9.83 9.94
CA VAL A 83 8.15 8.49 10.23
C VAL A 83 7.64 8.06 11.60
N GLY A 84 7.00 6.88 11.64
CA GLY A 84 6.61 6.19 12.86
C GLY A 84 7.47 4.94 13.06
N ALA A 85 8.23 4.88 14.15
CA ALA A 85 8.96 3.67 14.50
C ALA A 85 7.97 2.56 14.92
N CYS A 86 8.16 1.37 14.39
CA CYS A 86 7.40 0.21 14.84
C CYS A 86 7.88 -0.22 16.23
N PRO A 87 6.98 -0.66 17.12
CA PRO A 87 7.36 -1.14 18.44
C PRO A 87 8.33 -2.32 18.37
N PRO A 88 9.12 -2.60 19.42
CA PRO A 88 9.98 -3.78 19.48
C PRO A 88 9.21 -5.09 19.26
N LEU A 89 9.85 -6.10 18.66
CA LEU A 89 9.20 -7.38 18.35
C LEU A 89 8.68 -8.10 19.59
N GLU A 90 9.34 -7.88 20.71
CA GLU A 90 9.03 -8.48 22.02
C GLU A 90 7.70 -7.99 22.61
N THR A 91 7.21 -6.83 22.15
CA THR A 91 5.93 -6.27 22.60
C THR A 91 4.72 -6.84 21.85
N ILE A 92 4.96 -7.62 20.80
CA ILE A 92 3.93 -8.26 20.01
C ILE A 92 3.74 -9.70 20.47
N ASP A 93 2.49 -10.16 20.44
CA ASP A 93 2.11 -11.52 20.84
C ASP A 93 3.07 -12.56 20.25
N PRO A 94 3.82 -13.29 21.10
CA PRO A 94 4.81 -14.28 20.66
C PRO A 94 4.17 -15.52 20.02
N SER A 95 2.88 -15.75 20.22
CA SER A 95 2.15 -16.87 19.61
C SER A 95 1.90 -16.68 18.12
N LEU A 96 1.98 -15.43 17.62
CA LEU A 96 1.82 -15.13 16.20
C LEU A 96 3.03 -15.62 15.39
N PRO A 97 2.83 -16.16 14.18
CA PRO A 97 3.89 -16.48 13.25
C PRO A 97 4.78 -15.27 12.92
N PRO A 98 6.05 -15.42 12.52
CA PRO A 98 7.00 -14.32 12.33
C PRO A 98 6.49 -13.22 11.40
N ALA A 99 5.85 -13.60 10.30
CA ALA A 99 5.32 -12.65 9.33
C ALA A 99 4.08 -11.91 9.84
N ALA A 100 3.19 -12.59 10.56
CA ALA A 100 2.07 -11.98 11.25
C ALA A 100 2.54 -10.99 12.33
N ARG A 101 3.59 -11.31 13.09
CA ARG A 101 4.20 -10.39 14.06
C ARG A 101 4.77 -9.14 13.40
N SER A 102 5.42 -9.27 12.23
CA SER A 102 5.90 -8.11 11.47
C SER A 102 4.74 -7.21 11.01
N SER A 103 3.63 -7.79 10.56
CA SER A 103 2.42 -7.05 10.19
C SER A 103 1.79 -6.37 11.41
N ALA A 104 1.71 -7.07 12.55
CA ALA A 104 1.21 -6.52 13.81
C ALA A 104 1.99 -5.28 14.25
N ARG A 105 3.33 -5.32 14.18
CA ARG A 105 4.18 -4.16 14.48
C ARG A 105 3.84 -2.94 13.63
N LYS A 106 3.64 -3.13 12.33
CA LYS A 106 3.28 -2.04 11.41
C LYS A 106 1.92 -1.46 11.74
N THR A 107 0.98 -2.30 12.12
CA THR A 107 -0.36 -1.87 12.54
C THR A 107 -0.31 -1.03 13.82
N GLU A 108 0.44 -1.46 14.81
CA GLU A 108 0.61 -0.68 16.05
C GLU A 108 1.32 0.68 15.78
N ALA A 109 2.33 0.69 14.91
CA ALA A 109 2.94 1.95 14.48
C ALA A 109 1.94 2.87 13.78
N LEU A 110 1.10 2.32 12.91
CA LEU A 110 0.06 3.09 12.22
C LEU A 110 -0.99 3.62 13.20
N LYS A 111 -1.47 2.79 14.14
CA LYS A 111 -2.39 3.25 15.21
C LYS A 111 -1.78 4.40 16.01
N GLY A 112 -0.50 4.28 16.36
CA GLY A 112 0.25 5.35 17.04
C GLY A 112 0.32 6.64 16.21
N LEU A 113 0.57 6.55 14.90
CA LEU A 113 0.56 7.72 14.00
C LEU A 113 -0.83 8.32 13.87
N VAL A 114 -1.86 7.49 13.70
CA VAL A 114 -3.27 7.93 13.64
C VAL A 114 -3.65 8.71 14.89
N ALA A 115 -3.34 8.18 16.06
CA ALA A 115 -3.63 8.85 17.35
C ALA A 115 -2.81 10.13 17.52
N LYS A 116 -1.49 10.08 17.24
CA LYS A 116 -0.58 11.22 17.39
C LYS A 116 -0.99 12.44 16.55
N TYR A 117 -1.43 12.21 15.33
CA TYR A 117 -1.81 13.28 14.39
C TYR A 117 -3.32 13.48 14.29
N GLY A 118 -4.10 12.70 15.04
CA GLY A 118 -5.56 12.76 15.05
C GLY A 118 -6.17 12.50 13.68
N LEU A 119 -5.57 11.57 12.89
CA LEU A 119 -6.01 11.32 11.54
C LEU A 119 -7.41 10.73 11.50
N THR A 120 -8.26 11.28 10.65
CA THR A 120 -9.61 10.76 10.39
C THR A 120 -9.64 9.81 9.21
N ALA A 121 -8.67 9.94 8.30
CA ALA A 121 -8.55 9.04 7.17
C ALA A 121 -7.08 8.79 6.75
N VAL A 122 -6.84 7.61 6.17
CA VAL A 122 -5.53 7.20 5.67
C VAL A 122 -5.67 6.56 4.28
N ILE A 123 -4.94 7.11 3.31
CA ILE A 123 -4.83 6.57 1.95
C ILE A 123 -3.81 5.43 1.95
N ALA A 124 -4.17 4.27 1.40
CA ALA A 124 -3.32 3.08 1.30
C ALA A 124 -3.33 2.52 -0.12
N GLY A 125 -2.14 2.18 -0.62
CA GLY A 125 -1.96 1.65 -1.98
C GLY A 125 -2.14 0.14 -2.04
N ILE A 126 -3.33 -0.36 -1.72
CA ILE A 126 -3.68 -1.78 -1.86
C ILE A 126 -4.47 -2.03 -3.14
N ARG A 127 -4.41 -3.26 -3.64
CA ARG A 127 -5.14 -3.73 -4.81
C ARG A 127 -5.88 -5.03 -4.51
N ARG A 128 -7.01 -5.27 -5.21
CA ARG A 128 -7.77 -6.53 -5.06
C ARG A 128 -7.01 -7.75 -5.59
N ASP A 129 -6.20 -7.58 -6.63
CA ASP A 129 -5.44 -8.69 -7.25
C ASP A 129 -4.22 -9.14 -6.44
N GLU A 130 -3.79 -8.36 -5.45
CA GLU A 130 -2.61 -8.64 -4.65
C GLU A 130 -2.82 -9.80 -3.67
N ASP A 131 -4.05 -9.92 -3.13
CA ASP A 131 -4.38 -10.85 -2.06
C ASP A 131 -5.90 -11.09 -2.03
N ALA A 132 -6.32 -12.34 -2.00
CA ALA A 132 -7.73 -12.74 -1.98
C ALA A 132 -8.52 -12.11 -0.80
N THR A 133 -7.87 -11.88 0.34
CA THR A 133 -8.52 -11.23 1.50
C THR A 133 -8.93 -9.79 1.22
N ARG A 134 -8.37 -9.15 0.16
CA ARG A 134 -8.69 -7.78 -0.25
C ARG A 134 -9.86 -7.69 -1.24
N ALA A 135 -10.39 -8.81 -1.70
CA ALA A 135 -11.51 -8.83 -2.64
C ALA A 135 -12.76 -8.11 -2.10
N LYS A 136 -12.97 -8.17 -0.79
CA LYS A 136 -14.12 -7.56 -0.09
C LYS A 136 -13.90 -6.08 0.28
N GLU A 137 -12.72 -5.52 0.06
CA GLU A 137 -12.42 -4.13 0.40
C GLU A 137 -13.21 -3.13 -0.44
N ARG A 138 -13.42 -1.95 0.15
CA ARG A 138 -14.05 -0.79 -0.50
C ARG A 138 -13.03 0.31 -0.75
N VAL A 139 -13.33 1.18 -1.70
CA VAL A 139 -12.51 2.36 -1.99
C VAL A 139 -12.50 3.30 -0.78
N PHE A 140 -13.66 3.56 -0.18
CA PHE A 140 -13.80 4.24 1.11
C PHE A 140 -14.29 3.25 2.16
N SER A 141 -13.37 2.69 2.92
CA SER A 141 -13.61 1.59 3.84
C SER A 141 -13.60 2.08 5.29
N PRO A 142 -14.79 2.24 5.94
CA PRO A 142 -14.86 2.62 7.34
C PRO A 142 -14.27 1.53 8.23
N ARG A 143 -13.68 1.97 9.35
CA ARG A 143 -13.16 1.13 10.42
C ARG A 143 -13.92 1.43 11.70
N GLY A 144 -14.09 0.43 12.54
CA GLY A 144 -14.63 0.60 13.87
C GLY A 144 -13.74 1.42 14.78
N GLU A 145 -14.21 1.65 16.02
CA GLU A 145 -13.54 2.50 17.01
C GLU A 145 -12.11 2.04 17.34
N HIS A 146 -11.86 0.73 17.30
CA HIS A 146 -10.53 0.15 17.56
C HIS A 146 -9.79 -0.23 16.27
N ALA A 147 -10.17 0.38 15.13
CA ALA A 147 -9.63 0.14 13.80
C ALA A 147 -10.00 -1.24 13.20
N GLU A 148 -10.92 -1.98 13.80
CA GLU A 148 -11.42 -3.25 13.28
C GLU A 148 -12.17 -3.06 11.96
N TRP A 149 -12.16 -4.08 11.12
CA TRP A 149 -12.81 -4.09 9.83
C TRP A 149 -13.92 -5.12 9.79
N ASP A 150 -15.18 -4.67 9.75
CA ASP A 150 -16.32 -5.53 9.47
C ASP A 150 -16.63 -5.51 7.96
N PHE A 151 -16.26 -6.58 7.28
CA PHE A 151 -16.48 -6.72 5.83
C PHE A 151 -17.96 -6.92 5.47
N ARG A 152 -18.83 -7.22 6.44
CA ARG A 152 -20.27 -7.45 6.24
C ARG A 152 -21.04 -6.13 6.24
N ASP A 153 -20.56 -5.16 7.02
CA ASP A 153 -21.15 -3.83 7.14
C ASP A 153 -20.26 -2.78 6.45
N GLN A 154 -20.13 -2.92 5.13
CA GLN A 154 -19.40 -1.97 4.30
C GLN A 154 -20.37 -1.26 3.34
N PRO A 155 -20.17 0.05 3.09
CA PRO A 155 -21.05 0.79 2.19
C PRO A 155 -21.02 0.18 0.78
N PRO A 156 -22.15 0.15 0.07
CA PRO A 156 -22.18 -0.26 -1.33
C PRO A 156 -21.43 0.77 -2.18
N GLU A 157 -20.67 0.28 -3.17
CA GLU A 157 -19.99 1.11 -4.16
C GLU A 157 -20.41 0.66 -5.55
N LEU A 158 -21.27 1.47 -6.18
CA LEU A 158 -21.85 1.19 -7.49
C LEU A 158 -21.62 2.40 -8.40
N TRP A 159 -21.30 2.18 -9.68
CA TRP A 159 -21.13 3.23 -10.69
C TRP A 159 -20.16 4.35 -10.27
N ASP A 160 -19.03 3.98 -9.63
CA ASP A 160 -18.03 4.93 -9.13
C ASP A 160 -18.57 5.97 -8.13
N GLN A 161 -19.68 5.65 -7.48
CA GLN A 161 -20.21 6.46 -6.38
C GLN A 161 -19.77 5.88 -5.04
N PHE A 162 -19.20 6.74 -4.23
CA PHE A 162 -18.63 6.36 -2.94
C PHE A 162 -19.33 7.09 -1.80
N LYS A 163 -19.61 6.38 -0.72
CA LYS A 163 -20.01 7.01 0.53
C LYS A 163 -18.76 7.63 1.17
N THR A 164 -18.77 8.93 1.35
CA THR A 164 -17.65 9.71 1.93
C THR A 164 -18.06 10.47 3.19
N ASP A 165 -19.34 10.40 3.58
CA ASP A 165 -19.87 10.97 4.81
C ASP A 165 -20.10 9.84 5.83
N PHE A 166 -19.39 9.90 6.95
CA PHE A 166 -19.41 8.90 8.01
C PHE A 166 -19.68 9.56 9.36
N ALA A 167 -20.14 8.77 10.33
CA ALA A 167 -20.38 9.25 11.68
C ALA A 167 -19.10 9.86 12.29
N PRO A 168 -19.21 10.92 13.11
CA PRO A 168 -18.06 11.49 13.82
C PRO A 168 -17.28 10.42 14.59
N GLY A 169 -15.94 10.46 14.47
CA GLY A 169 -15.05 9.49 15.10
C GLY A 169 -14.75 8.24 14.25
N THR A 170 -15.47 8.03 13.14
CA THR A 170 -15.14 6.94 12.22
C THR A 170 -13.79 7.20 11.54
N HIS A 171 -12.86 6.23 11.61
CA HIS A 171 -11.65 6.23 10.83
C HIS A 171 -11.88 5.57 9.47
N VAL A 172 -11.42 6.20 8.38
CA VAL A 172 -11.65 5.69 7.03
C VAL A 172 -10.33 5.33 6.35
N ARG A 173 -10.27 4.14 5.75
CA ARG A 173 -9.20 3.77 4.83
C ARG A 173 -9.63 4.00 3.40
N ILE A 174 -8.74 4.60 2.61
CA ILE A 174 -9.03 5.02 1.25
C ILE A 174 -8.06 4.32 0.31
N HIS A 175 -8.59 3.68 -0.73
CA HIS A 175 -7.84 2.79 -1.60
C HIS A 175 -7.94 3.19 -3.08
N PRO A 176 -7.19 4.21 -3.54
CA PRO A 176 -7.30 4.71 -4.92
C PRO A 176 -6.85 3.71 -5.99
N LEU A 177 -6.03 2.73 -5.59
CA LEU A 177 -5.49 1.70 -6.50
C LEU A 177 -6.28 0.38 -6.45
N LEU A 178 -7.43 0.34 -5.77
CA LEU A 178 -8.11 -0.91 -5.45
C LEU A 178 -8.48 -1.75 -6.69
N ASN A 179 -8.81 -1.09 -7.81
CA ASN A 179 -9.19 -1.72 -9.07
C ASN A 179 -8.03 -1.93 -10.06
N TRP A 180 -6.81 -1.51 -9.70
CA TRP A 180 -5.62 -1.72 -10.52
C TRP A 180 -5.12 -3.15 -10.37
N THR A 181 -4.51 -3.68 -11.43
CA THR A 181 -3.73 -4.93 -11.39
C THR A 181 -2.24 -4.62 -11.24
N GLU A 182 -1.44 -5.65 -10.86
CA GLU A 182 0.03 -5.51 -10.84
C GLU A 182 0.57 -5.09 -12.21
N LEU A 183 -0.02 -5.63 -13.28
CA LEU A 183 0.36 -5.31 -14.65
C LEU A 183 0.05 -3.86 -14.99
N ASP A 184 -1.10 -3.33 -14.56
CA ASP A 184 -1.45 -1.91 -14.74
C ASP A 184 -0.46 -0.99 -14.02
N ILE A 185 -0.07 -1.34 -12.80
CA ILE A 185 0.95 -0.59 -12.03
C ILE A 185 2.26 -0.52 -12.82
N TRP A 186 2.76 -1.63 -13.36
CA TRP A 186 4.02 -1.63 -14.09
C TRP A 186 3.92 -0.90 -15.44
N ARG A 187 2.83 -1.05 -16.16
CA ARG A 187 2.57 -0.29 -17.39
C ARG A 187 2.47 1.20 -17.13
N TYR A 188 1.85 1.58 -16.02
CA TYR A 188 1.76 2.98 -15.62
C TYR A 188 3.12 3.55 -15.18
N ILE A 189 3.91 2.78 -14.41
CA ILE A 189 5.28 3.14 -14.05
C ILE A 189 6.12 3.35 -15.31
N GLN A 190 5.97 2.51 -16.34
CA GLN A 190 6.66 2.67 -17.62
C GLN A 190 6.22 3.94 -18.34
N ARG A 191 4.91 4.17 -18.44
CA ARG A 191 4.33 5.33 -19.14
C ARG A 191 4.75 6.65 -18.53
N GLU A 192 4.73 6.73 -17.22
CA GLU A 192 5.01 7.96 -16.46
C GLU A 192 6.46 8.09 -16.02
N ALA A 193 7.32 7.11 -16.31
CA ALA A 193 8.71 7.03 -15.85
C ALA A 193 8.85 7.17 -14.33
N ILE A 194 7.95 6.53 -13.56
CA ILE A 194 7.95 6.63 -12.09
C ILE A 194 9.17 5.91 -11.52
N PRO A 195 9.95 6.56 -10.65
CA PRO A 195 11.08 5.92 -9.98
C PRO A 195 10.63 4.76 -9.09
N VAL A 196 11.40 3.68 -9.13
CA VAL A 196 11.22 2.50 -8.28
C VAL A 196 12.54 2.06 -7.68
N VAL A 197 12.50 1.29 -6.60
CA VAL A 197 13.70 0.76 -5.96
C VAL A 197 14.39 -0.26 -6.87
N ASP A 198 15.71 -0.21 -6.99
CA ASP A 198 16.51 -1.09 -7.87
C ASP A 198 16.36 -2.58 -7.59
N LEU A 199 15.86 -2.96 -6.42
CA LEU A 199 15.58 -4.35 -6.05
C LEU A 199 14.51 -5.03 -6.91
N TYR A 200 13.71 -4.26 -7.63
CA TYR A 200 12.74 -4.79 -8.59
C TYR A 200 13.38 -5.34 -9.86
N PHE A 201 14.63 -4.96 -10.16
CA PHE A 201 15.35 -5.41 -11.34
C PHE A 201 16.26 -6.59 -11.04
N ALA A 202 16.37 -7.54 -11.99
CA ALA A 202 17.14 -8.75 -11.79
C ALA A 202 18.65 -8.48 -11.63
N LYS A 203 19.20 -9.04 -10.56
CA LYS A 203 20.65 -9.11 -10.29
C LYS A 203 20.99 -10.57 -9.98
N GLY A 204 21.97 -11.16 -10.69
CA GLY A 204 22.34 -12.55 -10.47
C GLY A 204 21.22 -13.56 -10.70
N GLY A 205 20.31 -13.31 -11.66
CA GLY A 205 19.22 -14.22 -11.99
C GLY A 205 18.01 -14.17 -11.03
N LYS A 206 17.94 -13.18 -10.16
CA LYS A 206 16.86 -13.01 -9.17
C LYS A 206 16.45 -11.54 -9.05
N ARG A 207 15.18 -11.27 -8.79
CA ARG A 207 14.64 -9.96 -8.45
C ARG A 207 13.61 -10.05 -7.33
N TYR A 208 13.28 -8.95 -6.71
CA TYR A 208 12.13 -8.88 -5.81
C TYR A 208 10.88 -8.48 -6.59
N ARG A 209 9.78 -9.22 -6.44
CA ARG A 209 8.49 -8.86 -7.07
C ARG A 209 7.66 -7.95 -6.17
N SER A 210 7.81 -8.11 -4.85
CA SER A 210 7.26 -7.18 -3.87
C SER A 210 8.31 -6.89 -2.79
N LEU A 211 8.26 -5.71 -2.16
CA LEU A 211 9.20 -5.28 -1.15
C LEU A 211 8.55 -5.19 0.23
N GLY A 212 9.22 -5.73 1.22
CA GLY A 212 8.83 -5.73 2.62
C GLY A 212 10.03 -5.57 3.54
N ASP A 213 10.03 -6.29 4.66
CA ASP A 213 11.21 -6.39 5.54
C ASP A 213 12.15 -7.48 5.03
N THR A 214 13.44 -7.35 5.29
CA THR A 214 14.48 -8.23 4.76
C THR A 214 14.34 -9.69 5.21
N ASP A 215 13.77 -9.91 6.39
CA ASP A 215 13.59 -11.22 7.01
C ASP A 215 12.32 -11.98 6.53
N ILE A 216 11.42 -11.31 5.82
CA ILE A 216 10.16 -11.90 5.35
C ILE A 216 9.95 -11.75 3.84
N THR A 217 10.92 -11.22 3.12
CA THR A 217 10.82 -10.99 1.67
C THR A 217 11.90 -11.77 0.94
N SER A 218 11.48 -12.68 0.09
CA SER A 218 12.39 -13.50 -0.72
C SER A 218 12.37 -13.07 -2.19
N PRO A 219 13.52 -13.12 -2.88
CA PRO A 219 13.58 -12.85 -4.31
C PRO A 219 13.02 -14.03 -5.11
N VAL A 220 12.49 -13.75 -6.28
CA VAL A 220 12.06 -14.73 -7.26
C VAL A 220 13.09 -14.89 -8.37
N ALA A 221 13.15 -16.07 -9.02
CA ALA A 221 13.97 -16.28 -10.20
C ALA A 221 13.47 -15.40 -11.36
N SER A 222 14.34 -14.61 -11.95
CA SER A 222 14.00 -13.70 -13.04
C SER A 222 15.27 -13.20 -13.74
N GLN A 223 15.15 -12.91 -15.04
CA GLN A 223 16.17 -12.23 -15.83
C GLN A 223 15.78 -10.79 -16.19
N ALA A 224 14.62 -10.32 -15.75
CA ALA A 224 14.08 -9.00 -16.09
C ALA A 224 14.89 -7.87 -15.44
N ARG A 225 15.59 -7.09 -16.26
CA ARG A 225 16.46 -5.97 -15.88
C ARG A 225 15.88 -4.60 -16.21
N THR A 226 14.77 -4.59 -16.94
CA THR A 226 14.06 -3.39 -17.37
C THR A 226 12.58 -3.51 -17.06
N ILE A 227 11.88 -2.38 -17.02
CA ILE A 227 10.42 -2.37 -16.79
C ILE A 227 9.70 -3.13 -17.91
N ALA A 228 10.13 -3.00 -19.16
CA ALA A 228 9.55 -3.72 -20.29
C ALA A 228 9.69 -5.25 -20.14
N GLU A 229 10.83 -5.72 -19.65
CA GLU A 229 11.05 -7.14 -19.38
C GLU A 229 10.22 -7.65 -18.21
N ILE A 230 10.03 -6.82 -17.15
CA ILE A 230 9.13 -7.14 -16.04
C ILE A 230 7.68 -7.28 -16.56
N ILE A 231 7.22 -6.37 -17.39
CA ILE A 231 5.87 -6.43 -18.00
C ILE A 231 5.72 -7.71 -18.81
N ALA A 232 6.67 -8.02 -19.70
CA ALA A 232 6.64 -9.24 -20.52
C ALA A 232 6.69 -10.54 -19.68
N GLU A 233 7.37 -10.53 -18.54
CA GLU A 233 7.37 -11.64 -17.58
C GLU A 233 6.00 -11.80 -16.93
N LEU A 234 5.39 -10.70 -16.47
CA LEU A 234 4.10 -10.70 -15.79
C LEU A 234 2.95 -11.13 -16.71
N GLU A 235 2.97 -10.76 -17.97
CA GLU A 235 1.97 -11.20 -18.96
C GLU A 235 1.93 -12.73 -19.15
N ARG A 236 3.01 -13.43 -18.84
CA ARG A 236 3.14 -14.88 -18.92
C ARG A 236 2.98 -15.59 -17.59
N THR A 237 3.08 -14.85 -16.48
CA THR A 237 3.08 -15.41 -15.13
C THR A 237 1.66 -15.66 -14.64
N ARG A 238 1.42 -16.86 -14.10
CA ARG A 238 0.18 -17.22 -13.39
C ARG A 238 0.36 -17.27 -11.87
N THR A 239 1.59 -17.11 -11.39
CA THR A 239 1.91 -17.13 -9.96
C THR A 239 1.45 -15.83 -9.32
N PRO A 240 0.74 -15.85 -8.18
CA PRO A 240 0.37 -14.65 -7.43
C PRO A 240 1.59 -13.80 -7.05
N GLU A 241 1.41 -12.48 -6.92
CA GLU A 241 2.50 -11.55 -6.60
C GLU A 241 3.23 -11.92 -5.31
N ARG A 242 2.49 -12.37 -4.30
CA ARG A 242 2.99 -12.65 -2.96
C ARG A 242 3.49 -14.08 -2.75
N ALA A 243 3.45 -14.94 -3.75
CA ALA A 243 3.88 -16.34 -3.64
C ALA A 243 5.32 -16.54 -3.11
N GLY A 244 6.14 -15.50 -3.07
CA GLY A 244 7.48 -15.50 -2.48
C GLY A 244 7.56 -14.92 -1.06
N ARG A 245 6.44 -14.56 -0.43
CA ARG A 245 6.43 -14.11 0.96
C ARG A 245 6.18 -15.27 1.90
N ALA A 246 6.89 -15.29 3.04
CA ALA A 246 6.71 -16.31 4.08
C ALA A 246 5.25 -16.41 4.58
N MET A 247 4.47 -15.35 4.37
CA MET A 247 3.08 -15.23 4.80
C MET A 247 2.08 -16.04 3.97
N ASP A 248 2.40 -16.37 2.71
CA ASP A 248 1.48 -17.09 1.82
C ASP A 248 1.43 -18.59 2.11
N HIS A 249 2.30 -19.07 2.99
CA HIS A 249 2.31 -20.46 3.48
C HIS A 249 1.59 -20.63 4.83
N GLU A 250 1.16 -19.53 5.42
CA GLU A 250 0.38 -19.54 6.67
C GLU A 250 -1.10 -19.59 6.32
N ALA A 251 -1.89 -20.39 7.06
CA ALA A 251 -3.30 -20.64 6.76
C ALA A 251 -4.10 -19.36 6.46
N GLU A 252 -4.93 -19.40 5.41
CA GLU A 252 -5.80 -18.29 4.96
C GLU A 252 -6.59 -17.63 6.10
N ASP A 253 -7.00 -18.42 7.09
CA ASP A 253 -7.74 -17.96 8.27
C ASP A 253 -6.94 -16.97 9.15
N SER A 254 -5.61 -17.06 9.22
CA SER A 254 -4.81 -16.17 10.07
C SER A 254 -4.79 -14.74 9.52
N PHE A 255 -4.83 -14.56 8.20
CA PHE A 255 -4.87 -13.26 7.56
C PHE A 255 -6.23 -12.57 7.69
N GLU A 256 -7.31 -13.33 7.50
CA GLU A 256 -8.65 -12.77 7.66
C GLU A 256 -8.90 -12.30 9.09
N ARG A 257 -8.43 -13.05 10.08
CA ARG A 257 -8.47 -12.65 11.50
C ARG A 257 -7.61 -11.41 11.77
N LEU A 258 -6.40 -11.34 11.23
CA LEU A 258 -5.53 -10.18 11.39
C LEU A 258 -6.16 -8.93 10.77
N ARG A 259 -6.77 -9.03 9.60
CA ARG A 259 -7.46 -7.90 8.95
C ARG A 259 -8.72 -7.49 9.72
N ALA A 260 -9.51 -8.45 10.22
CA ALA A 260 -10.65 -8.16 11.08
C ALA A 260 -10.21 -7.39 12.34
N ALA A 261 -9.02 -7.66 12.87
CA ALA A 261 -8.40 -6.91 13.97
C ALA A 261 -7.75 -5.58 13.56
N GLY A 262 -7.94 -5.11 12.32
CA GLY A 262 -7.44 -3.83 11.84
C GLY A 262 -6.05 -3.86 11.20
N TYR A 263 -5.52 -5.03 10.88
CA TYR A 263 -4.24 -5.16 10.17
C TYR A 263 -4.37 -4.81 8.68
N MET A 264 -3.29 -4.28 8.13
CA MET A 264 -3.20 -3.95 6.69
C MET A 264 -2.75 -5.13 5.87
#